data_35a18a606719dc66eb8589943fb42d11
#
_entry.id   35a18a606719dc66eb8589943fb42d11
#
_cell.length_a   1.000
_cell.length_b   1.000
_cell.length_c   1.000
_cell.angle_alpha   90.00
_cell.angle_beta   90.00
_cell.angle_gamma   90.00
#
_symmetry.space_group_name_H-M   'P 1'
#
loop_
_entity.id
_entity.type
_entity.pdbx_description
1 polymer ?
#
loop_
_entity_poly.entity_id
_entity_poly.type
_entity_poly.pdbx_seq_one_letter_code
_entity_poly.pdbx_strand_id
1 'polypeptide(L)'
;HAPTDTTVPTILPQTADAGRSYVDDTLFIGDSNTVRYTMYADDTGTAFSTLKNNIGVVSMGAGSITTLKCEKFKGDSTLYTIPDAVAKLEPKRIIIGFGSNNLGGSSTDATKFIAQYREGLAAITKAWPYADIIVSAIPPLDQQRDNTNLTMTQVDAYNAALVTMCEENGYKFLNTAEVLRDDATGWAKKDYTLSDGVHLSKEAVTAYFTYVRTHAYVTQDRRPESTAAIPEPDGVPLGLISSDPIAVRGAKVPVEFVATSGGSISGSTSQKVKKGGTCSTVKAVPNAGWKFAGWTASLGAASSSSSLSFTVPSNADANGVIVTAHFEPDEHEHEFVEVKDTRIEPTCLEYGTVKVKCTVCGEVKEKELPALGHDYDKGVITLQPQPGVAGVMTY
;
A
#
# COMPACT_ATOMS: atom_id res chain seq x y z
N HIS A 1 -21.39 20.06 -21.70
CA HIS A 1 -21.25 19.90 -20.23
C HIS A 1 -22.11 18.73 -19.80
N ALA A 2 -21.49 17.72 -19.22
CA ALA A 2 -22.22 16.71 -18.48
C ALA A 2 -22.94 17.39 -17.30
N PRO A 3 -24.22 17.08 -17.04
CA PRO A 3 -24.89 17.64 -15.88
C PRO A 3 -24.15 17.20 -14.62
N THR A 4 -23.71 18.18 -13.84
CA THR A 4 -23.08 17.95 -12.53
C THR A 4 -24.14 17.48 -11.56
N ASP A 5 -23.92 16.39 -10.86
CA ASP A 5 -24.80 15.98 -9.76
C ASP A 5 -24.59 16.94 -8.59
N THR A 6 -25.48 17.91 -8.45
CA THR A 6 -25.44 18.90 -7.37
C THR A 6 -26.01 18.39 -6.05
N THR A 7 -26.60 17.18 -6.04
CA THR A 7 -27.15 16.58 -4.80
C THR A 7 -26.07 16.02 -3.88
N VAL A 8 -24.86 15.79 -4.39
CA VAL A 8 -23.71 15.29 -3.66
C VAL A 8 -22.72 16.43 -3.41
N PRO A 9 -22.19 16.61 -2.18
CA PRO A 9 -21.18 17.64 -1.89
C PRO A 9 -19.92 17.47 -2.73
N THR A 10 -19.13 18.54 -2.84
CA THR A 10 -17.86 18.54 -3.57
C THR A 10 -16.90 17.50 -3.03
N ILE A 11 -16.69 17.48 -1.71
CA ILE A 11 -15.93 16.41 -1.04
C ILE A 11 -16.85 15.19 -0.92
N LEU A 12 -16.42 14.07 -1.47
CA LEU A 12 -17.20 12.85 -1.49
C LEU A 12 -17.41 12.30 -0.05
N PRO A 13 -18.66 12.08 0.36
CA PRO A 13 -18.96 11.49 1.66
C PRO A 13 -18.71 9.99 1.66
N GLN A 14 -18.62 9.40 2.86
CA GLN A 14 -18.58 7.95 3.02
C GLN A 14 -19.84 7.29 2.45
N THR A 15 -19.66 6.20 1.74
CA THR A 15 -20.70 5.36 1.15
C THR A 15 -20.54 3.91 1.57
N ALA A 16 -21.51 3.06 1.23
CA ALA A 16 -21.27 1.62 1.21
C ALA A 16 -20.13 1.28 0.23
N ASP A 17 -19.41 0.18 0.47
CA ASP A 17 -18.34 -0.28 -0.42
C ASP A 17 -18.93 -0.61 -1.81
N ALA A 18 -18.51 0.13 -2.81
CA ALA A 18 -18.96 -0.03 -4.19
C ALA A 18 -18.30 -1.21 -4.93
N GLY A 19 -17.40 -1.91 -4.25
CA GLY A 19 -16.78 -3.12 -4.74
C GLY A 19 -15.70 -2.93 -5.81
N ARG A 20 -15.18 -4.03 -6.29
CA ARG A 20 -14.09 -4.06 -7.27
C ARG A 20 -14.51 -3.48 -8.63
N SER A 21 -15.73 -3.71 -9.06
CA SER A 21 -16.23 -3.19 -10.34
C SER A 21 -16.15 -1.66 -10.42
N TYR A 22 -16.34 -0.97 -9.30
CA TYR A 22 -16.19 0.49 -9.25
C TYR A 22 -14.75 0.92 -9.61
N VAL A 23 -13.77 0.19 -9.13
CA VAL A 23 -12.35 0.42 -9.45
C VAL A 23 -12.05 0.09 -10.90
N ASP A 24 -12.55 -1.04 -11.40
CA ASP A 24 -12.31 -1.50 -12.76
C ASP A 24 -12.93 -0.57 -13.81
N ASP A 25 -14.05 0.08 -13.48
CA ASP A 25 -14.74 1.09 -14.31
C ASP A 25 -14.15 2.51 -14.15
N THR A 26 -13.09 2.68 -13.37
CA THR A 26 -12.45 3.98 -13.11
C THR A 26 -11.09 4.05 -13.79
N LEU A 27 -10.86 5.08 -14.58
CA LEU A 27 -9.54 5.42 -15.11
C LEU A 27 -8.79 6.28 -14.11
N PHE A 28 -7.65 5.80 -13.64
CA PHE A 28 -6.74 6.51 -12.73
C PHE A 28 -5.71 7.27 -13.55
N ILE A 29 -5.61 8.57 -13.33
CA ILE A 29 -4.67 9.46 -14.02
C ILE A 29 -3.82 10.18 -12.98
N GLY A 30 -2.51 10.25 -13.16
CA GLY A 30 -1.67 10.99 -12.23
C GLY A 30 -0.17 10.76 -12.40
N ASP A 31 0.54 11.06 -11.33
CA ASP A 31 1.99 11.00 -11.26
C ASP A 31 2.53 9.60 -10.87
N SER A 32 3.74 9.55 -10.36
CA SER A 32 4.40 8.32 -9.92
C SER A 32 3.63 7.55 -8.85
N ASN A 33 2.82 8.20 -8.00
CA ASN A 33 1.94 7.51 -7.08
C ASN A 33 0.85 6.74 -7.81
N THR A 34 0.32 7.27 -8.90
CA THR A 34 -0.66 6.56 -9.76
C THR A 34 -0.01 5.36 -10.48
N VAL A 35 1.23 5.47 -10.93
CA VAL A 35 2.00 4.32 -11.47
C VAL A 35 2.04 3.19 -10.45
N ARG A 36 2.21 3.48 -9.18
CA ARG A 36 2.31 2.48 -8.10
C ARG A 36 1.06 1.65 -7.91
N TYR A 37 -0.10 2.13 -8.31
CA TYR A 37 -1.35 1.36 -8.25
C TYR A 37 -1.30 0.10 -9.13
N THR A 38 -0.47 0.09 -10.16
CA THR A 38 -0.24 -1.10 -11.01
C THR A 38 0.85 -2.03 -10.46
N MET A 39 1.62 -1.57 -9.47
CA MET A 39 2.75 -2.31 -8.90
C MET A 39 2.35 -3.16 -7.70
N TYR A 40 1.19 -2.88 -7.10
CA TYR A 40 0.71 -3.57 -5.92
C TYR A 40 -0.57 -4.35 -6.20
N ALA A 41 -0.79 -5.37 -5.39
CA ALA A 41 -1.97 -6.21 -5.43
C ALA A 41 -2.61 -6.28 -4.04
N ASP A 42 -3.91 -6.54 -4.01
CA ASP A 42 -4.65 -6.85 -2.80
C ASP A 42 -4.26 -8.22 -2.21
N ASP A 43 -4.90 -8.61 -1.12
CA ASP A 43 -4.61 -9.87 -0.44
C ASP A 43 -5.03 -11.12 -1.23
N THR A 44 -5.80 -10.94 -2.31
CA THR A 44 -6.14 -12.02 -3.25
C THR A 44 -5.12 -12.17 -4.38
N GLY A 45 -4.11 -11.29 -4.43
CA GLY A 45 -3.14 -11.21 -5.52
C GLY A 45 -3.64 -10.45 -6.75
N THR A 46 -4.81 -9.80 -6.66
CA THR A 46 -5.35 -8.99 -7.75
C THR A 46 -4.76 -7.58 -7.71
N ALA A 47 -4.13 -7.15 -8.81
CA ALA A 47 -3.57 -5.81 -8.91
C ALA A 47 -4.63 -4.72 -8.65
N PHE A 48 -4.28 -3.66 -7.92
CA PHE A 48 -5.20 -2.57 -7.64
C PHE A 48 -5.66 -1.85 -8.91
N SER A 49 -4.77 -1.70 -9.87
CA SER A 49 -5.02 -1.11 -11.17
C SER A 49 -4.18 -1.81 -12.23
N THR A 50 -4.56 -1.70 -13.50
CA THR A 50 -3.83 -2.27 -14.63
C THR A 50 -3.63 -1.20 -15.69
N LEU A 51 -2.84 -1.47 -16.72
CA LEU A 51 -2.67 -0.53 -17.84
C LEU A 51 -3.99 -0.16 -18.52
N LYS A 52 -5.03 -0.99 -18.42
CA LYS A 52 -6.34 -0.72 -19.02
C LYS A 52 -7.08 0.44 -18.34
N ASN A 53 -6.76 0.70 -17.08
CA ASN A 53 -7.43 1.74 -16.29
C ASN A 53 -6.45 2.63 -15.52
N ASN A 54 -5.23 2.83 -16.06
CA ASN A 54 -4.20 3.63 -15.42
C ASN A 54 -3.35 4.38 -16.45
N ILE A 55 -3.33 5.70 -16.35
CA ILE A 55 -2.37 6.59 -17.02
C ILE A 55 -1.53 7.28 -15.95
N GLY A 56 -0.67 6.50 -15.30
CA GLY A 56 0.29 7.00 -14.34
C GLY A 56 1.61 7.35 -15.04
N VAL A 57 2.18 8.50 -14.71
CA VAL A 57 3.40 9.00 -15.36
C VAL A 57 4.38 9.53 -14.33
N VAL A 58 5.56 8.90 -14.19
CA VAL A 58 6.59 9.27 -13.20
C VAL A 58 7.06 10.71 -13.38
N SER A 59 7.22 11.44 -12.28
CA SER A 59 7.67 12.86 -12.23
C SER A 59 6.78 13.87 -12.96
N MET A 60 5.60 13.49 -13.42
CA MET A 60 4.70 14.38 -14.12
C MET A 60 3.98 15.34 -13.16
N GLY A 61 3.97 16.61 -13.49
CA GLY A 61 3.16 17.63 -12.84
C GLY A 61 1.94 17.99 -13.67
N ALA A 62 0.98 18.71 -13.06
CA ALA A 62 -0.27 19.14 -13.68
C ALA A 62 -0.07 19.94 -14.98
N GLY A 63 1.03 20.70 -15.09
CA GLY A 63 1.32 21.51 -16.29
C GLY A 63 1.63 20.73 -17.56
N SER A 64 1.77 19.41 -17.47
CA SER A 64 2.08 18.58 -18.64
C SER A 64 0.89 17.77 -19.15
N ILE A 65 -0.30 17.91 -18.56
CA ILE A 65 -1.50 17.11 -18.90
C ILE A 65 -1.86 17.25 -20.39
N THR A 66 -1.77 18.45 -20.94
CA THR A 66 -2.18 18.74 -22.32
C THR A 66 -1.08 18.58 -23.35
N THR A 67 0.18 18.49 -22.91
CA THR A 67 1.34 18.56 -23.82
C THR A 67 2.19 17.29 -23.88
N LEU A 68 2.29 16.57 -22.77
CA LEU A 68 3.10 15.37 -22.72
C LEU A 68 2.40 14.20 -23.43
N LYS A 69 3.05 13.67 -24.44
CA LYS A 69 2.61 12.45 -25.13
C LYS A 69 3.11 11.25 -24.34
N CYS A 70 2.25 10.68 -23.52
CA CYS A 70 2.61 9.67 -22.51
C CYS A 70 1.83 8.36 -22.61
N GLU A 71 0.88 8.25 -23.54
CA GLU A 71 0.09 7.02 -23.70
C GLU A 71 0.26 6.43 -25.09
N LYS A 72 0.16 5.11 -25.18
CA LYS A 72 0.31 4.34 -26.42
C LYS A 72 -0.63 3.13 -26.41
N PHE A 73 -1.09 2.74 -27.57
CA PHE A 73 -1.99 1.61 -27.75
C PHE A 73 -1.36 0.51 -28.61
N LYS A 74 -1.71 -0.74 -28.34
CA LYS A 74 -1.20 -1.89 -29.08
C LYS A 74 -1.55 -1.78 -30.58
N GLY A 75 -0.55 -1.99 -31.41
CA GLY A 75 -0.71 -1.87 -32.86
C GLY A 75 -0.73 -0.44 -33.42
N ASP A 76 -0.60 0.58 -32.54
CA ASP A 76 -0.50 1.98 -32.94
C ASP A 76 0.88 2.55 -32.52
N SER A 77 1.61 3.12 -33.47
CA SER A 77 2.91 3.72 -33.20
C SER A 77 2.84 5.15 -32.64
N THR A 78 1.64 5.72 -32.61
CA THR A 78 1.39 7.09 -32.15
C THR A 78 1.46 7.17 -30.62
N LEU A 79 2.06 8.23 -30.12
CA LEU A 79 2.00 8.59 -28.70
C LEU A 79 0.92 9.68 -28.52
N TYR A 80 0.11 9.50 -27.49
CA TYR A 80 -1.04 10.34 -27.18
C TYR A 80 -0.82 11.16 -25.92
N THR A 81 -1.40 12.36 -25.91
CA THR A 81 -1.57 13.13 -24.67
C THR A 81 -2.65 12.50 -23.79
N ILE A 82 -2.74 12.91 -22.53
CA ILE A 82 -3.81 12.41 -21.63
C ILE A 82 -5.21 12.69 -22.20
N PRO A 83 -5.56 13.91 -22.67
CA PRO A 83 -6.87 14.15 -23.26
C PRO A 83 -7.17 13.25 -24.48
N ASP A 84 -6.20 13.06 -25.37
CA ASP A 84 -6.37 12.22 -26.56
C ASP A 84 -6.54 10.74 -26.17
N ALA A 85 -5.78 10.28 -25.18
CA ALA A 85 -5.90 8.91 -24.66
C ALA A 85 -7.24 8.67 -23.96
N VAL A 86 -7.71 9.63 -23.16
CA VAL A 86 -9.02 9.57 -22.52
C VAL A 86 -10.15 9.43 -23.54
N ALA A 87 -10.09 10.19 -24.64
CA ALA A 87 -11.07 10.08 -25.71
C ALA A 87 -11.10 8.69 -26.38
N LYS A 88 -9.95 8.00 -26.41
CA LYS A 88 -9.84 6.62 -26.95
C LYS A 88 -10.26 5.54 -25.96
N LEU A 89 -10.04 5.77 -24.67
CA LEU A 89 -10.37 4.82 -23.61
C LEU A 89 -11.83 4.89 -23.16
N GLU A 90 -12.52 5.97 -23.49
CA GLU A 90 -13.95 6.17 -23.22
C GLU A 90 -14.37 5.84 -21.77
N PRO A 91 -13.65 6.33 -20.74
CA PRO A 91 -13.92 5.95 -19.36
C PRO A 91 -15.27 6.47 -18.89
N LYS A 92 -15.96 5.71 -18.03
CA LYS A 92 -17.13 6.17 -17.30
C LYS A 92 -16.76 7.18 -16.23
N ARG A 93 -15.63 6.97 -15.56
CA ARG A 93 -15.16 7.77 -14.44
C ARG A 93 -13.65 7.94 -14.50
N ILE A 94 -13.21 9.10 -14.07
CA ILE A 94 -11.80 9.46 -13.96
C ILE A 94 -11.53 9.85 -12.51
N ILE A 95 -10.52 9.25 -11.88
CA ILE A 95 -9.90 9.76 -10.66
C ILE A 95 -8.53 10.29 -11.06
N ILE A 96 -8.32 11.60 -10.89
CA ILE A 96 -7.08 12.27 -11.29
C ILE A 96 -6.35 12.85 -10.09
N GLY A 97 -5.07 12.51 -9.94
CA GLY A 97 -4.23 12.91 -8.83
C GLY A 97 -2.85 13.39 -9.27
N PHE A 98 -2.69 14.70 -9.42
CA PHE A 98 -1.40 15.37 -9.60
C PHE A 98 -1.15 16.33 -8.44
N GLY A 99 0.11 16.62 -8.18
CA GLY A 99 0.49 17.63 -7.23
C GLY A 99 1.83 17.36 -6.56
N SER A 100 2.18 16.11 -6.30
CA SER A 100 3.45 15.78 -5.63
C SER A 100 4.66 16.37 -6.38
N ASN A 101 4.63 16.39 -7.70
CA ASN A 101 5.67 16.98 -8.54
C ASN A 101 5.50 18.49 -8.81
N ASN A 102 4.46 19.11 -8.25
CA ASN A 102 4.26 20.55 -8.28
C ASN A 102 4.68 21.21 -6.95
N LEU A 103 4.97 20.38 -5.92
CA LEU A 103 5.50 20.86 -4.65
C LEU A 103 6.96 21.28 -4.79
N GLY A 104 7.35 22.30 -4.07
CA GLY A 104 8.73 22.77 -4.00
C GLY A 104 8.83 24.06 -3.18
N GLY A 105 9.75 24.10 -2.22
CA GLY A 105 9.86 25.22 -1.30
C GLY A 105 8.70 25.29 -0.29
N SER A 106 8.48 26.48 0.27
CA SER A 106 7.49 26.72 1.32
C SER A 106 6.31 27.60 0.88
N SER A 107 6.21 27.93 -0.40
CA SER A 107 5.13 28.79 -0.91
C SER A 107 3.79 28.07 -0.81
N THR A 108 2.79 28.74 -0.25
CA THR A 108 1.40 28.29 -0.21
C THR A 108 0.56 28.82 -1.38
N ASP A 109 1.16 29.60 -2.28
CA ASP A 109 0.50 30.11 -3.47
C ASP A 109 0.30 28.98 -4.50
N ALA A 110 -0.93 28.53 -4.62
CA ALA A 110 -1.35 27.49 -5.55
C ALA A 110 -1.80 28.03 -6.91
N THR A 111 -1.74 29.34 -7.17
CA THR A 111 -2.33 29.98 -8.37
C THR A 111 -1.88 29.33 -9.67
N LYS A 112 -0.57 29.16 -9.85
CA LYS A 112 -0.01 28.54 -11.05
C LYS A 112 -0.42 27.06 -11.17
N PHE A 113 -0.36 26.31 -10.07
CA PHE A 113 -0.74 24.91 -10.02
C PHE A 113 -2.21 24.71 -10.40
N ILE A 114 -3.10 25.51 -9.82
CA ILE A 114 -4.55 25.44 -10.11
C ILE A 114 -4.86 25.86 -11.55
N ALA A 115 -4.20 26.89 -12.09
CA ALA A 115 -4.37 27.27 -13.49
C ALA A 115 -4.01 26.12 -14.44
N GLN A 116 -2.88 25.44 -14.21
CA GLN A 116 -2.46 24.28 -14.97
C GLN A 116 -3.42 23.09 -14.84
N TYR A 117 -3.92 22.85 -13.62
CA TYR A 117 -4.88 21.78 -13.37
C TYR A 117 -6.20 22.02 -14.10
N ARG A 118 -6.73 23.25 -14.04
CA ARG A 118 -7.94 23.66 -14.76
C ARG A 118 -7.79 23.48 -16.28
N GLU A 119 -6.66 23.90 -16.85
CA GLU A 119 -6.37 23.71 -18.27
C GLU A 119 -6.41 22.22 -18.64
N GLY A 120 -5.75 21.37 -17.84
CA GLY A 120 -5.74 19.93 -18.04
C GLY A 120 -7.13 19.31 -17.98
N LEU A 121 -7.93 19.65 -16.95
CA LEU A 121 -9.29 19.13 -16.80
C LEU A 121 -10.22 19.63 -17.90
N ALA A 122 -10.10 20.89 -18.30
CA ALA A 122 -10.89 21.43 -19.41
C ALA A 122 -10.59 20.70 -20.74
N ALA A 123 -9.32 20.39 -21.00
CA ALA A 123 -8.93 19.63 -22.18
C ALA A 123 -9.46 18.19 -22.14
N ILE A 124 -9.39 17.51 -20.99
CA ILE A 124 -9.95 16.18 -20.79
C ILE A 124 -11.47 16.20 -21.00
N THR A 125 -12.19 17.14 -20.36
CA THR A 125 -13.65 17.27 -20.50
C THR A 125 -14.06 17.59 -21.93
N LYS A 126 -13.26 18.39 -22.64
CA LYS A 126 -13.51 18.69 -24.05
C LYS A 126 -13.32 17.45 -24.93
N ALA A 127 -12.31 16.66 -24.66
CA ALA A 127 -12.01 15.43 -25.41
C ALA A 127 -13.02 14.31 -25.14
N TRP A 128 -13.48 14.18 -23.89
CA TRP A 128 -14.45 13.17 -23.47
C TRP A 128 -15.41 13.72 -22.38
N PRO A 129 -16.55 14.29 -22.75
CA PRO A 129 -17.46 14.99 -21.84
C PRO A 129 -18.36 14.07 -21.01
N TYR A 130 -18.25 12.77 -21.18
CA TYR A 130 -19.15 11.79 -20.57
C TYR A 130 -18.65 11.21 -19.26
N ALA A 131 -17.38 11.39 -18.94
CA ALA A 131 -16.81 10.87 -17.70
C ALA A 131 -17.17 11.73 -16.48
N ASP A 132 -17.43 11.06 -15.36
CA ASP A 132 -17.41 11.72 -14.06
C ASP A 132 -15.96 12.02 -13.67
N ILE A 133 -15.67 13.25 -13.29
CA ILE A 133 -14.32 13.68 -12.89
C ILE A 133 -14.25 13.85 -11.37
N ILE A 134 -13.31 13.14 -10.76
CA ILE A 134 -12.99 13.18 -9.35
C ILE A 134 -11.52 13.54 -9.20
N VAL A 135 -11.23 14.60 -8.49
CA VAL A 135 -9.85 15.03 -8.18
C VAL A 135 -9.45 14.40 -6.85
N SER A 136 -8.35 13.67 -6.85
CA SER A 136 -7.79 13.08 -5.62
C SER A 136 -6.87 14.05 -4.91
N ALA A 137 -6.93 14.06 -3.58
CA ALA A 137 -6.00 14.83 -2.76
C ALA A 137 -4.54 14.46 -3.05
N ILE A 138 -3.65 15.44 -2.95
CA ILE A 138 -2.20 15.22 -2.88
C ILE A 138 -1.91 14.44 -1.59
N PRO A 139 -1.23 13.30 -1.67
CA PRO A 139 -0.94 12.49 -0.48
C PRO A 139 -0.09 13.24 0.55
N PRO A 140 -0.21 12.92 1.85
CA PRO A 140 0.65 13.46 2.87
C PRO A 140 2.09 12.95 2.71
N LEU A 141 3.03 13.75 3.19
CA LEU A 141 4.47 13.45 3.19
C LEU A 141 4.87 12.82 4.53
N ASP A 142 5.92 12.01 4.53
CA ASP A 142 6.54 11.53 5.77
C ASP A 142 7.32 12.64 6.47
N GLN A 143 7.29 12.65 7.79
CA GLN A 143 8.02 13.61 8.60
C GLN A 143 9.54 13.40 8.54
N GLN A 144 9.99 12.15 8.39
CA GLN A 144 11.40 11.77 8.48
C GLN A 144 12.11 11.64 7.10
N ARG A 145 11.59 12.30 6.08
CA ARG A 145 12.20 12.25 4.75
C ARG A 145 13.46 13.11 4.63
N ASP A 146 14.33 12.74 3.70
CA ASP A 146 15.57 13.49 3.42
C ASP A 146 15.32 14.81 2.69
N ASN A 147 14.25 14.91 1.89
CA ASN A 147 13.91 16.13 1.15
C ASN A 147 13.15 17.12 2.03
N THR A 148 13.86 18.06 2.63
CA THR A 148 13.29 19.11 3.50
C THR A 148 12.62 20.25 2.74
N ASN A 149 12.75 20.32 1.40
CA ASN A 149 12.12 21.35 0.59
C ASN A 149 10.60 21.12 0.37
N LEU A 150 10.11 19.91 0.67
CA LEU A 150 8.67 19.62 0.60
C LEU A 150 8.05 19.81 1.98
N THR A 151 6.92 20.52 2.07
CA THR A 151 6.26 20.84 3.33
C THR A 151 4.79 20.42 3.32
N MET A 152 4.29 19.96 4.46
CA MET A 152 2.85 19.69 4.62
C MET A 152 2.01 20.97 4.53
N THR A 153 2.55 22.11 4.93
CA THR A 153 1.88 23.41 4.75
C THR A 153 1.54 23.69 3.29
N GLN A 154 2.46 23.36 2.37
CA GLN A 154 2.19 23.50 0.94
C GLN A 154 1.19 22.45 0.44
N VAL A 155 1.29 21.20 0.89
CA VAL A 155 0.33 20.13 0.57
C VAL A 155 -1.08 20.54 0.99
N ASP A 156 -1.24 21.06 2.21
CA ASP A 156 -2.54 21.49 2.74
C ASP A 156 -3.11 22.66 1.95
N ALA A 157 -2.28 23.66 1.63
CA ALA A 157 -2.70 24.82 0.83
C ALA A 157 -3.14 24.40 -0.60
N TYR A 158 -2.40 23.49 -1.21
CA TYR A 158 -2.72 23.00 -2.55
C TYR A 158 -3.99 22.14 -2.55
N ASN A 159 -4.17 21.28 -1.54
CA ASN A 159 -5.40 20.51 -1.39
C ASN A 159 -6.62 21.40 -1.14
N ALA A 160 -6.51 22.44 -0.32
CA ALA A 160 -7.58 23.42 -0.15
C ALA A 160 -7.94 24.14 -1.44
N ALA A 161 -6.93 24.52 -2.24
CA ALA A 161 -7.15 25.15 -3.54
C ALA A 161 -7.77 24.18 -4.55
N LEU A 162 -7.43 22.88 -4.51
CA LEU A 162 -8.09 21.86 -5.33
C LEU A 162 -9.57 21.70 -4.98
N VAL A 163 -9.94 21.72 -3.69
CA VAL A 163 -11.36 21.68 -3.25
C VAL A 163 -12.12 22.87 -3.83
N THR A 164 -11.59 24.09 -3.68
CA THR A 164 -12.20 25.31 -4.25
C THR A 164 -12.35 25.19 -5.77
N MET A 165 -11.32 24.73 -6.46
CA MET A 165 -11.37 24.51 -7.90
C MET A 165 -12.46 23.49 -8.28
N CYS A 166 -12.61 22.41 -7.54
CA CYS A 166 -13.65 21.40 -7.77
C CYS A 166 -15.05 22.01 -7.59
N GLU A 167 -15.26 22.79 -6.54
CA GLU A 167 -16.52 23.52 -6.30
C GLU A 167 -16.89 24.43 -7.46
N GLU A 168 -15.97 25.27 -7.90
CA GLU A 168 -16.18 26.24 -8.96
C GLU A 168 -16.48 25.60 -10.33
N ASN A 169 -16.00 24.38 -10.57
CA ASN A 169 -16.11 23.69 -11.86
C ASN A 169 -17.05 22.48 -11.83
N GLY A 170 -17.66 22.18 -10.68
CA GLY A 170 -18.59 21.07 -10.53
C GLY A 170 -17.93 19.69 -10.54
N TYR A 171 -16.63 19.59 -10.29
CA TYR A 171 -15.95 18.33 -10.09
C TYR A 171 -16.13 17.81 -8.66
N LYS A 172 -15.85 16.54 -8.43
CA LYS A 172 -15.82 15.95 -7.09
C LYS A 172 -14.39 15.87 -6.57
N PHE A 173 -14.24 15.90 -5.25
CA PHE A 173 -12.94 15.79 -4.59
C PHE A 173 -12.92 14.57 -3.68
N LEU A 174 -11.90 13.72 -3.83
CA LEU A 174 -11.66 12.53 -3.03
C LEU A 174 -10.59 12.86 -1.97
N ASN A 175 -11.02 13.04 -0.73
CA ASN A 175 -10.16 13.48 0.38
C ASN A 175 -9.37 12.32 0.99
N THR A 176 -8.48 11.71 0.22
CA THR A 176 -7.67 10.57 0.64
C THR A 176 -6.75 10.86 1.83
N ALA A 177 -6.57 12.14 2.18
CA ALA A 177 -5.84 12.52 3.39
C ALA A 177 -6.46 11.91 4.67
N GLU A 178 -7.78 11.68 4.72
CA GLU A 178 -8.46 11.06 5.86
C GLU A 178 -7.92 9.68 6.23
N VAL A 179 -7.48 8.89 5.26
CA VAL A 179 -6.96 7.54 5.50
C VAL A 179 -5.45 7.45 5.45
N LEU A 180 -4.79 8.40 4.82
CA LEU A 180 -3.33 8.38 4.63
C LEU A 180 -2.57 9.20 5.68
N ARG A 181 -3.25 10.17 6.33
CA ARG A 181 -2.66 11.09 7.31
C ARG A 181 -2.85 10.58 8.72
N ASP A 182 -1.86 10.81 9.55
CA ASP A 182 -1.94 10.63 10.99
C ASP A 182 -2.49 11.93 11.62
N ASP A 183 -3.61 11.83 12.32
CA ASP A 183 -4.32 12.97 12.89
C ASP A 183 -3.54 13.68 14.01
N ALA A 184 -2.67 12.96 14.71
CA ALA A 184 -1.90 13.53 15.81
C ALA A 184 -0.70 14.34 15.31
N THR A 185 -0.09 13.92 14.21
CA THR A 185 1.14 14.54 13.68
C THR A 185 0.89 15.42 12.47
N GLY A 186 -0.17 15.16 11.73
CA GLY A 186 -0.48 15.83 10.47
C GLY A 186 0.37 15.36 9.28
N TRP A 187 1.25 14.37 9.45
CA TRP A 187 2.09 13.76 8.43
C TRP A 187 1.49 12.44 7.94
N ALA A 188 2.12 11.78 6.98
CA ALA A 188 1.71 10.45 6.59
C ALA A 188 1.74 9.48 7.79
N LYS A 189 0.78 8.55 7.82
CA LYS A 189 0.81 7.45 8.79
C LYS A 189 2.13 6.69 8.67
N LYS A 190 2.60 6.16 9.80
CA LYS A 190 3.79 5.31 9.83
C LYS A 190 3.66 4.18 8.80
N ASP A 191 4.73 3.91 8.08
CA ASP A 191 4.84 2.87 7.05
C ASP A 191 3.93 3.08 5.81
N TYR A 192 3.32 4.27 5.66
CA TYR A 192 2.49 4.60 4.51
C TYR A 192 3.26 5.23 3.35
N THR A 193 4.54 5.56 3.57
CA THR A 193 5.42 6.01 2.50
C THR A 193 6.61 5.07 2.35
N LEU A 194 7.26 5.13 1.21
CA LEU A 194 8.58 4.56 1.04
C LEU A 194 9.63 5.41 1.75
N SER A 195 10.88 4.95 1.74
CA SER A 195 12.02 5.64 2.36
C SER A 195 12.25 7.07 1.87
N ASP A 196 11.73 7.43 0.69
CA ASP A 196 11.79 8.81 0.18
C ASP A 196 10.77 9.75 0.82
N GLY A 197 9.82 9.21 1.58
CA GLY A 197 8.79 9.97 2.30
C GLY A 197 7.73 10.62 1.41
N VAL A 198 7.63 10.24 0.14
CA VAL A 198 6.70 10.81 -0.86
C VAL A 198 5.86 9.74 -1.54
N HIS A 199 6.47 8.64 -1.95
CA HIS A 199 5.79 7.58 -2.66
C HIS A 199 5.03 6.66 -1.70
N LEU A 200 3.81 6.33 -2.06
CA LEU A 200 2.93 5.47 -1.26
C LEU A 200 3.44 4.03 -1.19
N SER A 201 3.43 3.46 -0.01
CA SER A 201 3.70 2.04 0.23
C SER A 201 2.52 1.17 -0.21
N LYS A 202 2.67 -0.16 -0.16
CA LYS A 202 1.56 -1.09 -0.41
C LYS A 202 0.40 -0.86 0.57
N GLU A 203 0.72 -0.65 1.84
CA GLU A 203 -0.25 -0.40 2.91
C GLU A 203 -1.07 0.86 2.62
N ALA A 204 -0.42 1.94 2.22
CA ALA A 204 -1.08 3.18 1.84
C ALA A 204 -1.94 3.02 0.59
N VAL A 205 -1.47 2.30 -0.43
CA VAL A 205 -2.26 2.03 -1.63
C VAL A 205 -3.47 1.15 -1.30
N THR A 206 -3.34 0.18 -0.39
CA THR A 206 -4.47 -0.63 0.10
C THR A 206 -5.53 0.25 0.78
N ALA A 207 -5.09 1.16 1.68
CA ALA A 207 -5.98 2.11 2.33
C ALA A 207 -6.64 3.07 1.31
N TYR A 208 -5.87 3.57 0.35
CA TYR A 208 -6.36 4.42 -0.74
C TYR A 208 -7.48 3.74 -1.53
N PHE A 209 -7.29 2.49 -1.99
CA PHE A 209 -8.31 1.80 -2.77
C PHE A 209 -9.53 1.39 -1.95
N THR A 210 -9.37 1.13 -0.66
CA THR A 210 -10.50 0.96 0.25
C THR A 210 -11.29 2.26 0.36
N TYR A 211 -10.61 3.40 0.50
CA TYR A 211 -11.24 4.72 0.54
C TYR A 211 -11.95 5.06 -0.78
N VAL A 212 -11.35 4.77 -1.93
CA VAL A 212 -11.97 4.92 -3.26
C VAL A 212 -13.30 4.18 -3.34
N ARG A 213 -13.37 2.93 -2.84
CA ARG A 213 -14.60 2.14 -2.87
C ARG A 213 -15.64 2.61 -1.87
N THR A 214 -15.22 3.13 -0.72
CA THR A 214 -16.13 3.57 0.36
C THR A 214 -16.47 5.05 0.31
N HIS A 215 -15.99 5.80 -0.70
CA HIS A 215 -16.35 7.18 -1.03
C HIS A 215 -16.68 7.28 -2.51
N ALA A 216 -17.53 6.36 -2.94
CA ALA A 216 -17.85 6.19 -4.35
C ALA A 216 -18.80 7.29 -4.86
N TYR A 217 -18.49 7.82 -6.03
CA TYR A 217 -19.40 8.68 -6.80
C TYR A 217 -20.03 7.83 -7.91
N VAL A 218 -21.24 7.40 -7.70
CA VAL A 218 -21.97 6.54 -8.63
C VAL A 218 -23.05 7.36 -9.31
N THR A 219 -22.94 7.49 -10.64
CA THR A 219 -23.88 8.19 -11.48
C THR A 219 -24.43 7.28 -12.57
N GLN A 220 -25.47 7.73 -13.26
CA GLN A 220 -25.93 7.07 -14.48
C GLN A 220 -24.81 7.11 -15.53
N ASP A 221 -24.61 5.99 -16.23
CA ASP A 221 -23.70 5.95 -17.37
C ASP A 221 -24.25 6.78 -18.53
N ARG A 222 -23.48 7.78 -18.94
CA ARG A 222 -23.87 8.74 -19.98
C ARG A 222 -23.08 8.54 -21.28
N ARG A 223 -22.20 7.54 -21.30
CA ARG A 223 -21.36 7.28 -22.47
C ARG A 223 -22.26 6.87 -23.66
N PRO A 224 -21.96 7.33 -24.86
CA PRO A 224 -22.60 6.81 -26.08
C PRO A 224 -22.19 5.34 -26.26
N GLU A 225 -22.97 4.59 -27.00
CA GLU A 225 -22.51 3.26 -27.47
C GLU A 225 -21.23 3.44 -28.28
N SER A 226 -20.18 2.70 -27.89
CA SER A 226 -18.93 2.76 -28.63
C SER A 226 -19.10 2.15 -30.01
N THR A 227 -18.67 2.88 -31.03
CA THR A 227 -18.74 2.43 -32.43
C THR A 227 -17.52 1.62 -32.84
N ALA A 228 -16.52 1.53 -32.00
CA ALA A 228 -15.28 0.79 -32.22
C ALA A 228 -14.85 0.05 -30.92
N ALA A 229 -13.99 -0.94 -31.04
CA ALA A 229 -13.39 -1.57 -29.90
C ALA A 229 -12.47 -0.59 -29.16
N ILE A 230 -12.58 -0.52 -27.82
CA ILE A 230 -11.69 0.27 -27.00
C ILE A 230 -10.25 -0.28 -27.17
N PRO A 231 -9.30 0.58 -27.55
CA PRO A 231 -7.93 0.12 -27.81
C PRO A 231 -7.25 -0.34 -26.51
N GLU A 232 -6.40 -1.35 -26.62
CA GLU A 232 -5.64 -1.86 -25.48
C GLU A 232 -4.35 -1.05 -25.30
N PRO A 233 -4.12 -0.47 -24.10
CA PRO A 233 -2.87 0.24 -23.80
C PRO A 233 -1.64 -0.67 -23.96
N ASP A 234 -0.56 -0.10 -24.50
CA ASP A 234 0.71 -0.82 -24.78
C ASP A 234 1.80 -0.52 -23.74
N GLY A 235 1.46 -0.07 -22.59
CA GLY A 235 2.42 0.29 -21.54
C GLY A 235 3.42 1.35 -21.97
N VAL A 236 3.40 2.49 -21.31
CA VAL A 236 4.33 3.58 -21.62
C VAL A 236 5.57 3.46 -20.76
N PRO A 237 6.78 3.49 -21.36
CA PRO A 237 8.00 3.47 -20.58
C PRO A 237 8.10 4.65 -19.61
N LEU A 238 8.51 4.39 -18.37
CA LEU A 238 8.71 5.36 -17.28
C LEU A 238 9.61 6.56 -17.59
N GLY A 239 10.32 6.54 -18.69
CA GLY A 239 11.24 7.61 -19.03
C GLY A 239 10.65 8.72 -19.90
N LEU A 240 9.40 8.62 -20.34
CA LEU A 240 8.77 9.61 -21.22
C LEU A 240 8.45 10.96 -20.57
N ILE A 241 8.86 11.17 -19.32
CA ILE A 241 8.58 12.41 -18.58
C ILE A 241 9.66 13.47 -18.76
N SER A 242 10.85 13.10 -19.10
CA SER A 242 11.81 14.10 -19.58
C SER A 242 11.43 14.45 -21.02
N SER A 243 11.60 15.69 -21.40
CA SER A 243 11.36 16.23 -22.74
C SER A 243 12.05 15.46 -23.89
N ASP A 244 12.68 14.32 -23.61
CA ASP A 244 13.40 13.49 -24.56
C ASP A 244 12.90 12.03 -24.52
N PRO A 245 12.08 11.62 -25.51
CA PRO A 245 11.63 10.24 -25.65
C PRO A 245 12.78 9.23 -25.85
N ILE A 246 13.98 9.70 -26.18
CA ILE A 246 15.18 8.88 -26.42
C ILE A 246 15.89 8.54 -25.11
N ALA A 247 15.74 9.35 -24.09
CA ALA A 247 16.26 9.08 -22.73
C ALA A 247 15.72 7.76 -22.13
N VAL A 248 14.65 7.24 -22.70
CA VAL A 248 14.01 5.96 -22.33
C VAL A 248 14.94 4.75 -22.44
N ARG A 249 15.89 4.75 -23.37
CA ARG A 249 16.83 3.62 -23.56
C ARG A 249 17.81 3.42 -22.39
N GLY A 250 17.96 4.42 -21.54
CA GLY A 250 18.75 4.35 -20.31
C GLY A 250 17.95 4.49 -19.03
N ALA A 251 16.63 4.57 -19.13
CA ALA A 251 15.75 4.76 -17.98
C ALA A 251 15.91 3.61 -16.99
N LYS A 252 16.02 3.99 -15.72
CA LYS A 252 16.01 3.02 -14.63
C LYS A 252 14.58 2.59 -14.35
N VAL A 253 14.38 1.30 -14.29
CA VAL A 253 13.14 0.66 -13.90
C VAL A 253 13.07 0.64 -12.37
N PRO A 254 12.00 1.09 -11.73
CA PRO A 254 11.84 0.91 -10.31
C PRO A 254 11.65 -0.57 -9.99
N VAL A 255 12.34 -1.02 -8.95
CA VAL A 255 12.21 -2.37 -8.41
C VAL A 255 11.87 -2.25 -6.94
N GLU A 256 10.78 -2.87 -6.54
CA GLU A 256 10.33 -2.90 -5.17
C GLU A 256 10.40 -4.30 -4.59
N PHE A 257 10.98 -4.39 -3.43
CA PHE A 257 11.04 -5.61 -2.65
C PHE A 257 10.01 -5.52 -1.53
N VAL A 258 9.03 -6.40 -1.54
CA VAL A 258 7.96 -6.48 -0.55
C VAL A 258 8.01 -7.82 0.18
N ALA A 259 7.60 -7.86 1.43
CA ALA A 259 7.52 -9.07 2.25
C ALA A 259 6.06 -9.43 2.51
N THR A 260 5.72 -10.71 2.44
CA THR A 260 4.45 -11.21 2.98
C THR A 260 4.49 -11.21 4.52
N SER A 261 3.37 -11.51 5.17
CA SER A 261 3.33 -11.76 6.60
C SER A 261 4.34 -12.85 6.99
N GLY A 262 4.92 -12.74 8.18
CA GLY A 262 5.87 -13.74 8.70
C GLY A 262 7.34 -13.38 8.54
N GLY A 263 7.68 -12.24 7.92
CA GLY A 263 9.07 -11.82 7.82
C GLY A 263 9.25 -10.37 7.37
N SER A 264 10.50 -10.00 7.18
CA SER A 264 10.91 -8.67 6.71
C SER A 264 12.03 -8.77 5.67
N ILE A 265 12.39 -7.66 5.07
CA ILE A 265 13.50 -7.57 4.13
C ILE A 265 14.56 -6.63 4.70
N SER A 266 15.80 -7.10 4.74
CA SER A 266 16.97 -6.29 5.06
C SER A 266 17.66 -5.85 3.76
N GLY A 267 18.04 -4.59 3.69
CA GLY A 267 18.60 -3.94 2.49
C GLY A 267 17.68 -2.87 1.93
N SER A 268 18.04 -2.31 0.77
CA SER A 268 17.23 -1.29 0.10
C SER A 268 16.02 -1.94 -0.59
N THR A 269 14.83 -1.69 -0.08
CA THR A 269 13.59 -2.26 -0.61
C THR A 269 13.02 -1.52 -1.83
N SER A 270 13.49 -0.30 -2.09
CA SER A 270 13.15 0.46 -3.30
C SER A 270 14.42 0.82 -4.05
N GLN A 271 14.55 0.35 -5.29
CA GLN A 271 15.74 0.55 -6.11
C GLN A 271 15.33 0.98 -7.51
N LYS A 272 16.22 1.71 -8.19
CA LYS A 272 16.04 2.09 -9.60
C LYS A 272 17.22 1.56 -10.40
N VAL A 273 16.98 0.57 -11.24
CA VAL A 273 18.02 -0.17 -11.97
C VAL A 273 17.72 -0.18 -13.47
N LYS A 274 18.75 -0.06 -14.31
CA LYS A 274 18.58 -0.17 -15.75
C LYS A 274 18.08 -1.57 -16.15
N LYS A 275 17.38 -1.66 -17.26
CA LYS A 275 17.03 -2.95 -17.89
C LYS A 275 18.28 -3.79 -18.09
N GLY A 276 18.25 -5.05 -17.71
CA GLY A 276 19.40 -5.95 -17.71
C GLY A 276 20.42 -5.71 -16.59
N GLY A 277 20.26 -4.65 -15.81
CA GLY A 277 21.09 -4.39 -14.64
C GLY A 277 20.62 -5.15 -13.40
N THR A 278 21.49 -5.24 -12.40
CA THR A 278 21.24 -6.00 -11.18
C THR A 278 21.05 -5.07 -9.99
N CYS A 279 20.05 -5.34 -9.19
CA CYS A 279 19.77 -4.65 -7.94
C CYS A 279 20.86 -4.93 -6.90
N SER A 280 21.07 -3.99 -5.98
CA SER A 280 21.81 -4.27 -4.74
C SER A 280 21.13 -5.40 -3.99
N THR A 281 21.94 -6.25 -3.37
CA THR A 281 21.47 -7.43 -2.66
C THR A 281 20.53 -7.04 -1.51
N VAL A 282 19.40 -7.74 -1.44
CA VAL A 282 18.49 -7.75 -0.30
C VAL A 282 18.44 -9.12 0.34
N LYS A 283 18.03 -9.19 1.61
CA LYS A 283 17.93 -10.46 2.35
C LYS A 283 16.56 -10.57 2.99
N ALA A 284 15.90 -11.69 2.75
CA ALA A 284 14.69 -12.08 3.46
C ALA A 284 15.04 -12.52 4.89
N VAL A 285 14.31 -11.99 5.87
CA VAL A 285 14.53 -12.24 7.30
C VAL A 285 13.22 -12.74 7.90
N PRO A 286 13.10 -14.07 8.15
CA PRO A 286 11.91 -14.62 8.80
C PRO A 286 11.76 -14.11 10.24
N ASN A 287 10.53 -13.94 10.67
CA ASN A 287 10.18 -13.74 12.07
C ASN A 287 10.29 -15.07 12.86
N ALA A 288 10.31 -15.00 14.19
CA ALA A 288 10.26 -16.19 15.02
C ALA A 288 9.03 -17.06 14.67
N GLY A 289 9.24 -18.37 14.47
CA GLY A 289 8.20 -19.31 14.05
C GLY A 289 7.84 -19.28 12.56
N TRP A 290 8.63 -18.60 11.75
CA TRP A 290 8.46 -18.54 10.30
C TRP A 290 9.75 -18.91 9.59
N LYS A 291 9.65 -19.47 8.39
CA LYS A 291 10.78 -19.72 7.50
C LYS A 291 10.56 -19.05 6.16
N PHE A 292 11.66 -18.76 5.49
CA PHE A 292 11.62 -18.19 4.15
C PHE A 292 11.23 -19.27 3.14
N ALA A 293 10.18 -19.00 2.33
CA ALA A 293 9.64 -19.93 1.33
C ALA A 293 10.18 -19.65 -0.09
N GLY A 294 10.60 -18.43 -0.38
CA GLY A 294 11.15 -18.07 -1.68
C GLY A 294 10.82 -16.64 -2.08
N TRP A 295 11.39 -16.23 -3.21
CA TRP A 295 11.08 -14.97 -3.89
C TRP A 295 10.24 -15.24 -5.13
N THR A 296 9.26 -14.37 -5.38
CA THR A 296 8.61 -14.25 -6.69
C THR A 296 8.81 -12.84 -7.23
N ALA A 297 8.68 -12.66 -8.53
CA ALA A 297 8.73 -11.36 -9.16
C ALA A 297 7.53 -11.19 -10.10
N SER A 298 6.97 -9.97 -10.18
CA SER A 298 5.90 -9.65 -11.13
C SER A 298 6.36 -9.83 -12.58
N LEU A 299 7.67 -9.74 -12.80
CA LEU A 299 8.35 -10.00 -14.07
C LEU A 299 9.75 -10.53 -13.77
N GLY A 300 10.15 -11.64 -14.39
CA GLY A 300 11.47 -12.24 -14.19
C GLY A 300 11.44 -13.56 -13.44
N ALA A 301 12.58 -14.01 -12.94
CA ALA A 301 12.74 -15.31 -12.32
C ALA A 301 12.49 -15.29 -10.82
N ALA A 302 11.94 -16.38 -10.31
CA ALA A 302 11.86 -16.69 -8.88
C ALA A 302 13.23 -17.15 -8.33
N SER A 303 13.41 -17.08 -7.00
CA SER A 303 14.63 -17.54 -6.31
C SER A 303 14.27 -18.20 -4.97
N SER A 304 14.97 -19.26 -4.64
CA SER A 304 14.86 -19.93 -3.33
C SER A 304 15.96 -19.49 -2.34
N SER A 305 16.92 -18.68 -2.75
CA SER A 305 17.95 -18.15 -1.86
C SER A 305 17.40 -17.00 -1.02
N SER A 306 17.62 -17.01 0.29
CA SER A 306 17.20 -15.90 1.16
C SER A 306 17.88 -14.57 0.84
N SER A 307 19.05 -14.58 0.20
CA SER A 307 19.73 -13.39 -0.32
C SER A 307 19.52 -13.30 -1.82
N LEU A 308 19.04 -12.15 -2.29
CA LEU A 308 18.70 -11.94 -3.69
C LEU A 308 19.36 -10.69 -4.25
N SER A 309 20.06 -10.85 -5.37
CA SER A 309 20.49 -9.77 -6.27
C SER A 309 19.65 -9.89 -7.55
N PHE A 310 18.51 -9.20 -7.59
CA PHE A 310 17.56 -9.34 -8.69
C PHE A 310 18.05 -8.63 -9.95
N THR A 311 18.03 -9.33 -11.08
CA THR A 311 18.34 -8.73 -12.39
C THR A 311 17.06 -8.30 -13.08
N VAL A 312 16.95 -7.02 -13.41
CA VAL A 312 15.79 -6.44 -14.08
C VAL A 312 15.68 -7.01 -15.50
N PRO A 313 14.57 -7.66 -15.85
CA PRO A 313 14.38 -8.19 -17.20
C PRO A 313 14.46 -7.12 -18.27
N SER A 314 14.95 -7.47 -19.46
CA SER A 314 15.07 -6.54 -20.59
C SER A 314 13.73 -6.04 -21.13
N ASN A 315 12.67 -6.82 -20.91
CA ASN A 315 11.29 -6.47 -21.24
C ASN A 315 10.52 -5.79 -20.10
N ALA A 316 11.19 -5.48 -18.96
CA ALA A 316 10.57 -4.69 -17.92
C ALA A 316 10.18 -3.32 -18.48
N ASP A 317 9.00 -2.88 -18.14
CA ASP A 317 8.47 -1.60 -18.59
C ASP A 317 8.54 -0.54 -17.48
N ALA A 318 7.85 0.50 -17.74
CA ALA A 318 7.73 1.67 -16.92
C ALA A 318 7.05 1.43 -15.56
N ASN A 319 6.23 0.38 -15.44
CA ASN A 319 5.49 0.10 -14.21
C ASN A 319 6.40 -0.53 -13.14
N GLY A 320 7.64 -0.86 -13.53
CA GLY A 320 8.61 -1.45 -12.62
C GLY A 320 8.42 -2.94 -12.40
N VAL A 321 9.12 -3.46 -11.40
CA VAL A 321 9.05 -4.85 -10.99
C VAL A 321 8.85 -4.93 -9.48
N ILE A 322 7.86 -5.69 -9.05
CA ILE A 322 7.70 -6.05 -7.65
C ILE A 322 8.31 -7.42 -7.43
N VAL A 323 9.18 -7.51 -6.43
CA VAL A 323 9.83 -8.74 -6.02
C VAL A 323 9.37 -9.06 -4.60
N THR A 324 8.66 -10.16 -4.44
CA THR A 324 8.01 -10.53 -3.18
C THR A 324 8.76 -11.64 -2.47
N ALA A 325 9.15 -11.39 -1.22
CA ALA A 325 9.63 -12.43 -0.30
C ALA A 325 8.43 -13.12 0.35
N HIS A 326 8.34 -14.42 0.21
CA HIS A 326 7.31 -15.24 0.81
C HIS A 326 7.84 -15.93 2.06
N PHE A 327 7.01 -15.96 3.08
CA PHE A 327 7.30 -16.65 4.32
C PHE A 327 6.14 -17.58 4.65
N GLU A 328 6.45 -18.72 5.26
CA GLU A 328 5.48 -19.71 5.70
C GLU A 328 5.75 -20.10 7.16
N PRO A 329 4.76 -20.56 7.92
CA PRO A 329 4.98 -21.05 9.28
C PRO A 329 6.04 -22.13 9.27
N ASP A 330 6.96 -22.04 10.21
CA ASP A 330 7.99 -23.08 10.42
C ASP A 330 7.39 -24.16 11.31
N GLU A 331 6.80 -25.18 10.68
CA GLU A 331 6.27 -26.34 11.41
C GLU A 331 7.44 -27.07 12.08
N HIS A 332 7.48 -27.02 13.41
CA HIS A 332 8.48 -27.69 14.23
C HIS A 332 7.83 -28.26 15.48
N GLU A 333 8.43 -29.29 16.01
CA GLU A 333 8.09 -29.79 17.35
C GLU A 333 8.59 -28.77 18.38
N HIS A 334 7.69 -28.33 19.27
CA HIS A 334 8.04 -27.32 20.25
C HIS A 334 8.92 -27.91 21.35
N GLU A 335 10.14 -27.42 21.46
CA GLU A 335 11.05 -27.71 22.57
C GLU A 335 11.02 -26.51 23.53
N PHE A 336 10.30 -26.70 24.67
CA PHE A 336 10.12 -25.63 25.64
C PHE A 336 11.18 -25.73 26.76
N VAL A 337 11.85 -24.60 27.01
CA VAL A 337 12.77 -24.42 28.16
C VAL A 337 12.18 -23.38 29.12
N GLU A 338 12.48 -23.59 30.44
CA GLU A 338 12.01 -22.66 31.46
C GLU A 338 12.62 -21.24 31.28
N VAL A 339 11.79 -20.23 31.44
CA VAL A 339 12.23 -18.83 31.43
C VAL A 339 12.72 -18.48 32.85
N LYS A 340 13.98 -18.04 32.93
CA LYS A 340 14.61 -17.65 34.19
C LYS A 340 13.76 -16.64 34.97
N ASP A 341 13.76 -16.81 36.30
CA ASP A 341 13.07 -15.90 37.24
C ASP A 341 11.54 -15.79 37.07
N THR A 342 10.90 -16.78 36.42
CA THR A 342 9.44 -16.86 36.30
C THR A 342 8.81 -18.01 37.08
N ARG A 343 9.61 -18.85 37.75
CA ARG A 343 9.14 -20.00 38.45
C ARG A 343 8.55 -19.60 39.80
N ILE A 344 7.31 -20.01 40.04
CA ILE A 344 6.62 -19.94 41.31
C ILE A 344 6.53 -21.37 41.80
N GLU A 345 7.23 -21.67 42.91
CA GLU A 345 7.27 -23.02 43.46
C GLU A 345 5.89 -23.42 44.00
N PRO A 346 5.45 -24.67 43.76
CA PRO A 346 4.22 -25.16 44.34
C PRO A 346 4.37 -25.35 45.86
N THR A 347 3.24 -25.16 46.56
CA THR A 347 3.14 -25.53 47.99
C THR A 347 2.52 -26.91 48.13
N CYS A 348 2.34 -27.34 49.37
CA CYS A 348 1.68 -28.62 49.61
C CYS A 348 0.25 -28.69 49.07
N LEU A 349 -0.46 -27.55 49.01
CA LEU A 349 -1.87 -27.45 48.63
C LEU A 349 -2.11 -26.69 47.34
N GLU A 350 -1.18 -25.83 46.96
CA GLU A 350 -1.34 -24.94 45.81
C GLU A 350 -0.38 -25.30 44.67
N TYR A 351 -0.87 -25.22 43.46
CA TYR A 351 -0.08 -25.38 42.25
C TYR A 351 0.90 -24.22 42.12
N GLY A 352 2.13 -24.55 41.69
CA GLY A 352 3.06 -23.54 41.21
C GLY A 352 2.90 -23.28 39.73
N THR A 353 3.60 -22.28 39.20
CA THR A 353 3.64 -22.00 37.77
C THR A 353 5.04 -21.66 37.32
N VAL A 354 5.31 -21.90 36.04
CA VAL A 354 6.56 -21.45 35.39
C VAL A 354 6.29 -21.10 33.94
N LYS A 355 6.84 -19.99 33.46
CA LYS A 355 6.80 -19.70 32.04
C LYS A 355 7.87 -20.55 31.34
N VAL A 356 7.46 -21.16 30.23
CA VAL A 356 8.33 -21.89 29.33
C VAL A 356 8.33 -21.26 27.97
N LYS A 357 9.49 -21.21 27.33
CA LYS A 357 9.67 -20.58 25.99
C LYS A 357 10.21 -21.61 25.02
N CYS A 358 9.61 -21.74 23.86
CA CYS A 358 10.13 -22.56 22.78
C CYS A 358 11.47 -22.00 22.29
N THR A 359 12.47 -22.87 22.18
CA THR A 359 13.83 -22.55 21.73
C THR A 359 13.89 -22.16 20.26
N VAL A 360 12.92 -22.63 19.44
CA VAL A 360 12.87 -22.41 18.01
C VAL A 360 12.04 -21.17 17.66
N CYS A 361 10.76 -21.10 18.07
CA CYS A 361 9.84 -20.02 17.67
C CYS A 361 9.70 -18.90 18.70
N GLY A 362 10.20 -19.11 19.91
CA GLY A 362 10.08 -18.12 20.98
C GLY A 362 8.69 -18.03 21.62
N GLU A 363 7.75 -18.92 21.25
CA GLU A 363 6.43 -18.98 21.89
C GLU A 363 6.57 -19.18 23.41
N VAL A 364 5.84 -18.40 24.19
CA VAL A 364 5.86 -18.47 25.66
C VAL A 364 4.53 -19.02 26.12
N LYS A 365 4.59 -20.07 26.95
CA LYS A 365 3.43 -20.68 27.63
C LYS A 365 3.65 -20.68 29.14
N GLU A 366 2.57 -20.68 29.89
CA GLU A 366 2.59 -20.93 31.31
C GLU A 366 2.34 -22.44 31.57
N LYS A 367 3.22 -23.06 32.33
CA LYS A 367 3.15 -24.47 32.72
C LYS A 367 2.84 -24.53 34.20
N GLU A 368 1.78 -25.24 34.54
CA GLU A 368 1.46 -25.52 35.91
C GLU A 368 2.41 -26.59 36.50
N LEU A 369 2.80 -26.37 37.73
CA LEU A 369 3.58 -27.32 38.55
C LEU A 369 2.64 -27.89 39.59
N PRO A 370 2.47 -29.23 39.65
CA PRO A 370 1.51 -29.83 40.56
C PRO A 370 1.89 -29.50 42.01
N ALA A 371 0.89 -29.34 42.85
CA ALA A 371 1.06 -29.21 44.30
C ALA A 371 1.82 -30.39 44.84
N LEU A 372 2.69 -30.12 45.80
CA LEU A 372 3.59 -31.15 46.36
C LEU A 372 2.84 -32.25 47.15
N GLY A 373 1.63 -31.92 47.56
CA GLY A 373 0.90 -32.83 48.48
C GLY A 373 1.49 -32.82 49.89
N HIS A 374 0.98 -33.67 50.68
CA HIS A 374 1.51 -33.94 52.03
C HIS A 374 2.07 -35.35 52.07
N ASP A 375 3.33 -35.47 52.45
CA ASP A 375 3.94 -36.75 52.80
C ASP A 375 3.82 -36.88 54.32
N TYR A 376 2.73 -37.46 54.74
CA TYR A 376 2.52 -37.72 56.17
C TYR A 376 3.37 -38.89 56.60
N ASP A 377 4.04 -38.76 57.71
CA ASP A 377 4.69 -39.88 58.36
C ASP A 377 3.66 -40.93 58.79
N LYS A 378 4.12 -42.05 59.37
CA LYS A 378 3.24 -43.12 59.82
C LYS A 378 2.27 -42.71 60.93
N GLY A 379 2.35 -41.44 61.36
CA GLY A 379 1.55 -40.90 62.47
C GLY A 379 1.85 -41.55 63.79
N VAL A 380 1.66 -40.79 64.82
CA VAL A 380 1.76 -41.32 66.22
C VAL A 380 0.37 -41.36 66.83
N ILE A 381 -0.06 -42.45 67.37
CA ILE A 381 -1.29 -42.56 68.10
C ILE A 381 -1.14 -41.73 69.40
N THR A 382 -1.81 -40.56 69.42
CA THR A 382 -1.76 -39.65 70.55
C THR A 382 -2.89 -39.94 71.56
N LEU A 383 -3.95 -40.61 71.08
CA LEU A 383 -5.00 -41.12 71.93
C LEU A 383 -5.39 -42.52 71.46
N GLN A 384 -5.25 -43.52 72.35
CA GLN A 384 -5.62 -44.91 72.08
C GLN A 384 -7.16 -45.01 71.95
N PRO A 385 -7.67 -45.78 71.00
CA PRO A 385 -9.11 -45.99 70.86
C PRO A 385 -9.64 -46.79 72.06
N GLN A 386 -10.77 -46.39 72.59
CA GLN A 386 -11.47 -47.14 73.68
C GLN A 386 -12.84 -47.59 73.18
N PRO A 387 -13.50 -48.59 73.76
CA PRO A 387 -14.81 -49.01 73.36
C PRO A 387 -15.81 -47.82 73.31
N GLY A 388 -16.27 -47.46 72.11
CA GLY A 388 -17.17 -46.35 71.88
C GLY A 388 -16.55 -44.95 71.71
N VAL A 389 -15.20 -44.84 71.78
CA VAL A 389 -14.45 -43.57 71.59
C VAL A 389 -13.35 -43.78 70.54
N ALA A 390 -13.36 -42.96 69.49
CA ALA A 390 -12.36 -43.00 68.46
C ALA A 390 -11.00 -42.55 69.03
N GLY A 391 -9.92 -43.25 68.68
CA GLY A 391 -8.54 -42.77 68.88
C GLY A 391 -8.16 -41.62 68.02
N VAL A 392 -7.09 -40.89 68.37
CA VAL A 392 -6.52 -39.80 67.57
C VAL A 392 -5.12 -40.19 67.14
N MET A 393 -4.86 -40.04 65.86
CA MET A 393 -3.53 -40.16 65.26
C MET A 393 -3.10 -38.79 64.80
N THR A 394 -1.90 -38.39 65.17
CA THR A 394 -1.30 -37.10 64.71
C THR A 394 -0.16 -37.42 63.75
N TYR A 395 -0.17 -36.75 62.64
CA TYR A 395 0.83 -36.87 61.57
C TYR A 395 1.74 -35.66 61.61
#